data_b6fd0039b980b76bec5bd0a1d004c0f7
#
_entry.id   b6fd0039b980b76bec5bd0a1d004c0f7
#
_cell.length_a   1.000
_cell.length_b   1.000
_cell.length_c   1.000
_cell.angle_alpha   90.00
_cell.angle_beta   90.00
_cell.angle_gamma   90.00
#
_symmetry.space_group_name_H-M   'P 1'
#
loop_
_entity.id
_entity.type
_entity.pdbx_description
1 polymer ?
#
loop_
_entity_poly.entity_id
_entity_poly.type
_entity_poly.pdbx_seq_one_letter_code
_entity_poly.pdbx_strand_id
1 'polypeptide(L)'
;RFKNELLLRYIKYKIPRKMTIAKILKAMDLEEMQPFLDEAELTADTLLTKENYEDIVKVFTIHWDIVTEHYRRSNNAAKAYYKAAVGNSKSAVIVDIGWAASGFSALRYLIEDEWKLDCKVRGLVAGSTYLHDMDIIEPQMTNDIITSYMFSQRINREIRRDHDVKRMYGAFTEIMLSAPAPSFIGFDFDDDGRIKYEFDYPEAEGYSMINEIQDGIHDFVNDYTKHFAKYPCMMNICGSDAYAVCRQVISCPEYFSNLFADYPVNRAVGSASFETGSLGKLIENEFVK
;
A
#
# COMPACT_ATOMS: atom_id res chain seq x y z
N ARG A 1 2.49 -3.61 -22.35
CA ARG A 1 3.77 -3.21 -21.74
C ARG A 1 3.58 -2.87 -20.27
N PHE A 2 2.70 -1.91 -19.90
CA PHE A 2 2.51 -1.46 -18.53
C PHE A 2 2.04 -2.57 -17.57
N LYS A 3 1.13 -3.46 -18.01
CA LYS A 3 0.67 -4.62 -17.22
C LYS A 3 1.83 -5.53 -16.84
N ASN A 4 2.68 -5.85 -17.80
CA ASN A 4 3.86 -6.70 -17.56
C ASN A 4 4.88 -6.01 -16.64
N GLU A 5 5.06 -4.70 -16.77
CA GLU A 5 5.93 -3.92 -15.88
C GLU A 5 5.43 -3.92 -14.43
N LEU A 6 4.12 -3.79 -14.21
CA LEU A 6 3.54 -3.88 -12.88
C LEU A 6 3.66 -5.28 -12.27
N LEU A 7 3.40 -6.33 -13.06
CA LEU A 7 3.55 -7.71 -12.62
C LEU A 7 5.01 -8.03 -12.28
N LEU A 8 5.94 -7.71 -13.18
CA LEU A 8 7.37 -7.88 -12.97
C LEU A 8 7.81 -7.23 -11.66
N ARG A 9 7.36 -6.01 -11.45
CA ARG A 9 7.62 -5.21 -10.26
C ARG A 9 7.04 -5.86 -9.00
N TYR A 10 5.79 -6.27 -9.04
CA TYR A 10 5.13 -6.95 -7.93
C TYR A 10 5.90 -8.20 -7.51
N ILE A 11 6.27 -9.07 -8.46
CA ILE A 11 7.05 -10.29 -8.19
C ILE A 11 8.43 -9.94 -7.63
N LYS A 12 9.17 -9.03 -8.27
CA LYS A 12 10.51 -8.59 -7.85
C LYS A 12 10.54 -8.09 -6.40
N TYR A 13 9.49 -7.43 -5.93
CA TYR A 13 9.36 -6.98 -4.55
C TYR A 13 9.26 -8.07 -3.50
N LYS A 14 8.91 -9.28 -3.92
CA LYS A 14 8.81 -10.42 -3.00
C LYS A 14 10.16 -11.10 -2.78
N ILE A 15 11.17 -10.84 -3.60
CA ILE A 15 12.52 -11.43 -3.47
C ILE A 15 13.12 -11.21 -2.07
N PRO A 16 13.20 -9.99 -1.53
CA PRO A 16 13.77 -9.78 -0.19
C PRO A 16 12.97 -10.45 0.93
N ARG A 17 11.74 -10.84 0.66
CA ARG A 17 10.83 -11.48 1.64
C ARG A 17 11.00 -12.99 1.70
N LYS A 18 11.88 -13.57 0.87
CA LYS A 18 12.16 -15.02 0.82
C LYS A 18 10.87 -15.85 0.67
N MET A 19 9.98 -15.44 -0.22
CA MET A 19 8.74 -16.14 -0.48
C MET A 19 8.96 -17.35 -1.37
N THR A 20 8.21 -18.44 -1.13
CA THR A 20 8.10 -19.57 -2.06
C THR A 20 7.05 -19.25 -3.13
N ILE A 21 7.06 -20.02 -4.22
CA ILE A 21 6.06 -19.91 -5.29
C ILE A 21 4.65 -20.07 -4.72
N ALA A 22 4.40 -21.08 -3.89
CA ALA A 22 3.10 -21.27 -3.25
C ALA A 22 2.64 -20.04 -2.47
N LYS A 23 3.53 -19.38 -1.73
CA LYS A 23 3.20 -18.14 -0.99
C LYS A 23 2.89 -16.98 -1.93
N ILE A 24 3.57 -16.88 -3.06
CA ILE A 24 3.32 -15.85 -4.06
C ILE A 24 1.94 -16.05 -4.69
N LEU A 25 1.63 -17.28 -5.12
CA LEU A 25 0.34 -17.61 -5.70
C LEU A 25 -0.80 -17.36 -4.72
N LYS A 26 -0.65 -17.81 -3.48
CA LYS A 26 -1.63 -17.53 -2.43
C LYS A 26 -1.80 -16.02 -2.18
N ALA A 27 -0.71 -15.23 -2.19
CA ALA A 27 -0.79 -13.78 -2.02
C ALA A 27 -1.47 -13.07 -3.20
N MET A 28 -1.56 -13.75 -4.34
CA MET A 28 -2.24 -13.27 -5.55
C MET A 28 -3.60 -13.92 -5.75
N ASP A 29 -4.01 -14.87 -4.88
CA ASP A 29 -5.22 -15.67 -5.07
C ASP A 29 -5.25 -16.37 -6.44
N LEU A 30 -4.11 -16.95 -6.86
CA LEU A 30 -3.89 -17.54 -8.19
C LEU A 30 -3.25 -18.93 -8.08
N GLU A 31 -3.70 -19.75 -7.12
CA GLU A 31 -3.16 -21.10 -6.91
C GLU A 31 -3.35 -22.00 -8.12
N GLU A 32 -4.34 -21.73 -8.97
CA GLU A 32 -4.54 -22.43 -10.24
C GLU A 32 -3.40 -22.25 -11.24
N MET A 33 -2.51 -21.29 -11.02
CA MET A 33 -1.31 -21.12 -11.86
C MET A 33 -0.19 -22.12 -11.54
N GLN A 34 -0.27 -22.87 -10.43
CA GLN A 34 0.78 -23.79 -10.00
C GLN A 34 1.14 -24.86 -11.06
N PRO A 35 0.19 -25.53 -11.74
CA PRO A 35 0.53 -26.54 -12.75
C PRO A 35 1.42 -25.98 -13.90
N PHE A 36 1.17 -24.76 -14.31
CA PHE A 36 1.97 -24.12 -15.39
C PHE A 36 3.36 -23.69 -14.90
N LEU A 37 3.51 -23.40 -13.63
CA LEU A 37 4.80 -23.13 -13.00
C LEU A 37 5.59 -24.42 -12.80
N ASP A 38 4.92 -25.52 -12.45
CA ASP A 38 5.55 -26.84 -12.31
C ASP A 38 6.10 -27.34 -13.66
N GLU A 39 5.43 -27.09 -14.78
CA GLU A 39 5.94 -27.37 -16.12
C GLU A 39 7.22 -26.59 -16.46
N ALA A 40 7.41 -25.45 -15.82
CA ALA A 40 8.63 -24.63 -15.92
C ALA A 40 9.65 -24.92 -14.80
N GLU A 41 9.52 -26.06 -14.10
CA GLU A 41 10.38 -26.48 -12.97
C GLU A 41 10.34 -25.49 -11.76
N LEU A 42 9.29 -24.67 -11.66
CA LEU A 42 9.05 -23.72 -10.57
C LEU A 42 8.02 -24.28 -9.60
N THR A 43 8.44 -25.28 -8.83
CA THR A 43 7.55 -25.99 -7.90
C THR A 43 7.09 -25.11 -6.74
N ALA A 44 6.05 -25.54 -6.01
CA ALA A 44 5.46 -24.82 -4.89
C ALA A 44 6.47 -24.37 -3.82
N ASP A 45 7.50 -25.21 -3.55
CA ASP A 45 8.54 -24.95 -2.56
C ASP A 45 9.74 -24.16 -3.11
N THR A 46 9.77 -23.90 -4.43
CA THR A 46 10.83 -23.10 -5.04
C THR A 46 10.83 -21.69 -4.47
N LEU A 47 11.98 -21.26 -3.96
CA LEU A 47 12.16 -19.90 -3.46
C LEU A 47 12.23 -18.90 -4.63
N LEU A 48 11.55 -17.77 -4.50
CA LEU A 48 11.72 -16.63 -5.39
C LEU A 48 13.11 -16.02 -5.20
N THR A 49 13.85 -15.89 -6.29
CA THR A 49 15.19 -15.31 -6.32
C THR A 49 15.34 -14.31 -7.47
N LYS A 50 16.52 -13.69 -7.55
CA LYS A 50 16.86 -12.80 -8.68
C LYS A 50 17.07 -13.56 -10.00
N GLU A 51 17.33 -14.84 -9.92
CA GLU A 51 17.61 -15.69 -11.07
C GLU A 51 16.33 -16.22 -11.72
N ASN A 52 15.24 -16.43 -10.93
CA ASN A 52 14.03 -17.07 -11.45
C ASN A 52 12.79 -16.18 -11.54
N TYR A 53 12.82 -14.93 -11.05
CA TYR A 53 11.62 -14.08 -11.05
C TYR A 53 11.12 -13.74 -12.47
N GLU A 54 12.01 -13.63 -13.43
CA GLU A 54 11.63 -13.36 -14.83
C GLU A 54 10.94 -14.55 -15.48
N ASP A 55 11.33 -15.78 -15.13
CA ASP A 55 10.65 -16.98 -15.61
C ASP A 55 9.24 -17.11 -15.06
N ILE A 56 9.04 -16.75 -13.78
CA ILE A 56 7.69 -16.67 -13.20
C ILE A 56 6.83 -15.68 -13.97
N VAL A 57 7.34 -14.46 -14.22
CA VAL A 57 6.62 -13.44 -14.99
C VAL A 57 6.31 -13.90 -16.40
N LYS A 58 7.23 -14.66 -17.02
CA LYS A 58 7.04 -15.24 -18.34
C LYS A 58 5.88 -16.25 -18.37
N VAL A 59 5.82 -17.16 -17.40
CA VAL A 59 4.71 -18.12 -17.27
C VAL A 59 3.38 -17.38 -17.11
N PHE A 60 3.28 -16.40 -16.22
CA PHE A 60 2.09 -15.57 -16.07
C PHE A 60 1.71 -14.85 -17.37
N THR A 61 2.69 -14.36 -18.12
CA THR A 61 2.43 -13.64 -19.37
C THR A 61 1.88 -14.58 -20.45
N ILE A 62 2.38 -15.82 -20.53
CA ILE A 62 1.90 -16.84 -21.47
C ILE A 62 0.44 -17.23 -21.15
N HIS A 63 0.11 -17.37 -19.87
CA HIS A 63 -1.20 -17.79 -19.38
C HIS A 63 -2.04 -16.60 -18.84
N TRP A 64 -1.87 -15.43 -19.45
CA TRP A 64 -2.53 -14.21 -19.01
C TRP A 64 -4.05 -14.24 -19.11
N ASP A 65 -4.59 -15.04 -19.99
CA ASP A 65 -6.01 -15.31 -20.14
C ASP A 65 -6.63 -15.95 -18.89
N ILE A 66 -5.91 -16.90 -18.26
CA ILE A 66 -6.34 -17.51 -16.98
C ILE A 66 -6.39 -16.45 -15.90
N VAL A 67 -5.33 -15.65 -15.77
CA VAL A 67 -5.26 -14.56 -14.79
C VAL A 67 -6.39 -13.54 -14.98
N THR A 68 -6.67 -13.16 -16.22
CA THR A 68 -7.73 -12.19 -16.52
C THR A 68 -9.11 -12.76 -16.29
N GLU A 69 -9.33 -14.04 -16.55
CA GLU A 69 -10.61 -14.71 -16.28
C GLU A 69 -10.87 -14.81 -14.77
N HIS A 70 -9.85 -15.20 -13.99
CA HIS A 70 -9.91 -15.24 -12.52
C HIS A 70 -10.40 -13.91 -11.94
N TYR A 71 -9.77 -12.81 -12.32
CA TYR A 71 -10.12 -11.49 -11.77
C TYR A 71 -11.28 -10.78 -12.50
N ARG A 72 -11.89 -11.38 -13.50
CA ARG A 72 -12.91 -10.71 -14.33
C ARG A 72 -14.07 -10.17 -13.51
N ARG A 73 -14.60 -10.96 -12.58
CA ARG A 73 -15.74 -10.58 -11.75
C ARG A 73 -15.38 -9.44 -10.79
N SER A 74 -14.29 -9.57 -10.08
CA SER A 74 -13.73 -8.57 -9.17
C SER A 74 -13.39 -7.26 -9.90
N ASN A 75 -12.77 -7.34 -11.08
CA ASN A 75 -12.47 -6.17 -11.92
C ASN A 75 -13.74 -5.44 -12.38
N ASN A 76 -14.80 -6.18 -12.72
CA ASN A 76 -16.08 -5.57 -13.12
C ASN A 76 -16.76 -4.88 -11.94
N ALA A 77 -16.72 -5.47 -10.74
CA ALA A 77 -17.26 -4.88 -9.53
C ALA A 77 -16.48 -3.62 -9.13
N ALA A 78 -15.15 -3.66 -9.18
CA ALA A 78 -14.28 -2.52 -8.97
C ALA A 78 -14.57 -1.39 -9.99
N LYS A 79 -14.70 -1.73 -11.27
CA LYS A 79 -15.08 -0.77 -12.32
C LYS A 79 -16.40 -0.07 -12.02
N ALA A 80 -17.43 -0.83 -11.61
CA ALA A 80 -18.73 -0.29 -11.26
C ALA A 80 -18.61 0.67 -10.07
N TYR A 81 -17.89 0.31 -9.03
CA TYR A 81 -17.63 1.16 -7.87
C TYR A 81 -16.95 2.46 -8.26
N TYR A 82 -15.79 2.39 -8.93
CA TYR A 82 -15.03 3.57 -9.27
C TYR A 82 -15.76 4.48 -10.30
N LYS A 83 -16.53 3.90 -11.22
CA LYS A 83 -17.38 4.67 -12.12
C LYS A 83 -18.43 5.47 -11.34
N ALA A 84 -19.03 4.89 -10.31
CA ALA A 84 -19.96 5.61 -9.44
C ALA A 84 -19.26 6.66 -8.58
N ALA A 85 -18.09 6.33 -8.02
CA ALA A 85 -17.31 7.21 -7.16
C ALA A 85 -16.79 8.47 -7.89
N VAL A 86 -16.27 8.31 -9.11
CA VAL A 86 -15.83 9.47 -9.91
C VAL A 86 -17.00 10.24 -10.51
N GLY A 87 -18.13 9.58 -10.76
CA GLY A 87 -19.34 10.20 -11.32
C GLY A 87 -19.03 10.98 -12.62
N ASN A 88 -19.38 12.26 -12.63
CA ASN A 88 -19.12 13.18 -13.74
C ASN A 88 -17.83 14.01 -13.57
N SER A 89 -17.02 13.72 -12.55
CA SER A 89 -15.80 14.47 -12.27
C SER A 89 -14.77 14.24 -13.37
N LYS A 90 -14.18 15.32 -13.88
CA LYS A 90 -13.13 15.25 -14.90
C LYS A 90 -11.74 15.02 -14.30
N SER A 91 -11.61 15.16 -13.00
CA SER A 91 -10.37 14.90 -12.27
C SER A 91 -10.64 14.35 -10.88
N ALA A 92 -9.75 13.48 -10.40
CA ALA A 92 -9.77 12.93 -9.05
C ALA A 92 -8.36 12.97 -8.47
N VAL A 93 -8.26 13.06 -7.15
CA VAL A 93 -7.00 12.93 -6.40
C VAL A 93 -7.10 11.70 -5.53
N ILE A 94 -6.13 10.81 -5.65
CA ILE A 94 -5.95 9.66 -4.77
C ILE A 94 -4.91 10.04 -3.71
N VAL A 95 -5.32 9.99 -2.44
CA VAL A 95 -4.42 10.19 -1.31
C VAL A 95 -3.94 8.82 -0.83
N ASP A 96 -2.62 8.65 -0.76
CA ASP A 96 -1.99 7.39 -0.36
C ASP A 96 -0.96 7.69 0.74
N ILE A 97 -1.04 6.96 1.83
CA ILE A 97 -0.04 7.00 2.92
C ILE A 97 1.17 6.11 2.60
N GLY A 98 1.14 5.39 1.49
CA GLY A 98 2.18 4.46 1.09
C GLY A 98 3.42 5.15 0.51
N TRP A 99 4.46 4.32 0.33
CA TRP A 99 5.83 4.75 0.02
C TRP A 99 6.25 4.41 -1.40
N ALA A 100 5.45 3.64 -2.11
CA ALA A 100 5.75 3.12 -3.43
C ALA A 100 4.86 3.67 -4.54
N ALA A 101 3.77 4.33 -4.19
CA ALA A 101 2.72 4.77 -5.10
C ALA A 101 2.23 3.68 -6.09
N SER A 102 2.41 2.40 -5.74
CA SER A 102 2.04 1.27 -6.60
C SER A 102 0.53 1.14 -6.70
N GLY A 103 -0.19 1.29 -5.58
CA GLY A 103 -1.65 1.31 -5.55
C GLY A 103 -2.22 2.44 -6.40
N PHE A 104 -1.68 3.65 -6.24
CA PHE A 104 -2.04 4.79 -7.07
C PHE A 104 -1.81 4.50 -8.56
N SER A 105 -0.62 4.01 -8.93
CA SER A 105 -0.25 3.76 -10.33
C SER A 105 -1.16 2.71 -10.98
N ALA A 106 -1.50 1.64 -10.23
CA ALA A 106 -2.41 0.60 -10.69
C ALA A 106 -3.84 1.15 -10.88
N LEU A 107 -4.35 1.89 -9.90
CA LEU A 107 -5.71 2.44 -9.97
C LEU A 107 -5.85 3.51 -11.06
N ARG A 108 -4.83 4.37 -11.23
CA ARG A 108 -4.80 5.31 -12.34
C ARG A 108 -4.86 4.59 -13.69
N TYR A 109 -4.04 3.55 -13.88
CA TYR A 109 -4.06 2.74 -15.09
C TYR A 109 -5.46 2.12 -15.33
N LEU A 110 -6.08 1.56 -14.29
CA LEU A 110 -7.42 1.00 -14.40
C LEU A 110 -8.46 2.07 -14.82
N ILE A 111 -8.46 3.24 -14.19
CA ILE A 111 -9.41 4.31 -14.45
C ILE A 111 -9.20 4.91 -15.85
N GLU A 112 -7.96 5.32 -16.18
CA GLU A 112 -7.69 6.07 -17.40
C GLU A 112 -7.54 5.18 -18.65
N ASP A 113 -6.84 4.03 -18.52
CA ASP A 113 -6.40 3.24 -19.67
C ASP A 113 -7.25 1.98 -19.88
N GLU A 114 -7.57 1.23 -18.82
CA GLU A 114 -8.30 -0.03 -18.94
C GLU A 114 -9.82 0.19 -19.01
N TRP A 115 -10.38 0.91 -18.05
CA TRP A 115 -11.82 1.19 -18.00
C TRP A 115 -12.21 2.41 -18.83
N LYS A 116 -11.26 3.27 -19.20
CA LYS A 116 -11.45 4.48 -20.01
C LYS A 116 -12.55 5.39 -19.44
N LEU A 117 -12.53 5.57 -18.13
CA LEU A 117 -13.41 6.54 -17.48
C LEU A 117 -12.88 7.95 -17.84
N ASP A 118 -13.81 8.87 -18.14
CA ASP A 118 -13.47 10.25 -18.53
C ASP A 118 -13.09 11.10 -17.29
N CYS A 119 -12.05 10.62 -16.57
CA CYS A 119 -11.55 11.22 -15.35
C CYS A 119 -10.02 11.11 -15.31
N LYS A 120 -9.33 12.24 -15.15
CA LYS A 120 -7.88 12.27 -14.95
C LYS A 120 -7.53 12.12 -13.48
N VAL A 121 -6.58 11.22 -13.17
CA VAL A 121 -6.24 10.88 -11.80
C VAL A 121 -4.85 11.39 -11.45
N ARG A 122 -4.76 12.09 -10.31
CA ARG A 122 -3.49 12.53 -9.69
C ARG A 122 -3.30 11.86 -8.35
N GLY A 123 -2.03 11.65 -7.96
CA GLY A 123 -1.66 11.07 -6.68
C GLY A 123 -1.11 12.10 -5.71
N LEU A 124 -1.53 12.00 -4.45
CA LEU A 124 -0.90 12.69 -3.34
C LEU A 124 -0.42 11.62 -2.37
N VAL A 125 0.90 11.41 -2.31
CA VAL A 125 1.52 10.35 -1.50
C VAL A 125 2.32 10.93 -0.35
N ALA A 126 2.43 10.21 0.76
CA ALA A 126 3.21 10.67 1.90
C ALA A 126 4.69 10.83 1.55
N GLY A 127 5.28 9.84 0.92
CA GLY A 127 6.65 9.87 0.50
C GLY A 127 6.97 8.88 -0.61
N SER A 128 8.18 8.99 -1.17
CA SER A 128 8.72 7.98 -2.07
C SER A 128 10.02 7.41 -1.54
N THR A 129 10.13 6.07 -1.46
CA THR A 129 11.30 5.37 -0.94
C THR A 129 12.16 4.78 -2.06
N TYR A 130 13.46 4.57 -1.78
CA TYR A 130 14.39 3.94 -2.73
C TYR A 130 14.07 2.46 -2.98
N LEU A 131 13.54 1.79 -1.96
CA LEU A 131 13.22 0.37 -2.05
C LEU A 131 12.12 0.07 -3.05
N HIS A 132 11.36 1.10 -3.42
CA HIS A 132 10.14 0.95 -4.21
C HIS A 132 10.26 1.59 -5.59
N ASP A 133 11.35 1.29 -6.27
CA ASP A 133 11.54 1.48 -7.70
C ASP A 133 11.23 2.90 -8.24
N MET A 134 12.27 3.64 -8.42
CA MET A 134 12.22 5.00 -8.93
C MET A 134 11.75 5.09 -10.38
N ASP A 135 11.84 3.99 -11.13
CA ASP A 135 11.61 4.00 -12.58
C ASP A 135 10.16 4.33 -12.98
N ILE A 136 9.20 4.04 -12.11
CA ILE A 136 7.79 4.39 -12.37
C ILE A 136 7.37 5.66 -11.63
N ILE A 137 7.84 5.87 -10.40
CA ILE A 137 7.40 6.99 -9.55
C ILE A 137 8.03 8.30 -10.00
N GLU A 138 9.34 8.32 -10.22
CA GLU A 138 10.06 9.55 -10.58
C GLU A 138 9.58 10.18 -11.91
N PRO A 139 9.33 9.42 -12.99
CA PRO A 139 8.70 9.99 -14.17
C PRO A 139 7.31 10.57 -13.92
N GLN A 140 6.51 9.93 -13.05
CA GLN A 140 5.18 10.45 -12.70
C GLN A 140 5.26 11.70 -11.82
N MET A 141 6.23 11.77 -10.90
CA MET A 141 6.51 12.99 -10.13
C MET A 141 7.05 14.11 -11.01
N THR A 142 7.87 13.78 -12.00
CA THR A 142 8.41 14.75 -12.96
C THR A 142 7.33 15.41 -13.80
N ASN A 143 6.28 14.68 -14.11
CA ASN A 143 5.14 15.14 -14.89
C ASN A 143 3.97 15.63 -14.02
N ASP A 144 4.18 15.89 -12.75
CA ASP A 144 3.18 16.35 -11.78
C ASP A 144 1.92 15.46 -11.69
N ILE A 145 2.09 14.17 -11.99
CA ILE A 145 1.04 13.16 -11.85
C ILE A 145 0.94 12.70 -10.41
N ILE A 146 2.09 12.60 -9.72
CA ILE A 146 2.21 12.30 -8.30
C ILE A 146 2.90 13.46 -7.60
N THR A 147 2.36 13.87 -6.47
CA THR A 147 2.98 14.82 -5.55
C THR A 147 3.21 14.15 -4.21
N SER A 148 4.39 14.34 -3.61
CA SER A 148 4.67 13.91 -2.25
C SER A 148 4.54 15.10 -1.30
N TYR A 149 3.90 14.86 -0.12
CA TYR A 149 3.74 15.94 0.87
C TYR A 149 4.76 15.88 2.01
N MET A 150 5.43 14.76 2.26
CA MET A 150 6.48 14.69 3.30
C MET A 150 7.88 14.71 2.69
N PHE A 151 8.22 13.74 1.85
CA PHE A 151 9.55 13.61 1.28
C PHE A 151 9.55 12.85 -0.06
N SER A 152 10.56 13.13 -0.86
CA SER A 152 10.83 12.43 -2.11
C SER A 152 12.28 12.66 -2.54
N GLN A 153 12.65 12.22 -3.73
CA GLN A 153 13.93 12.59 -4.33
C GLN A 153 14.08 14.11 -4.55
N ARG A 154 12.97 14.85 -4.59
CA ARG A 154 12.95 16.29 -4.89
C ARG A 154 12.88 17.18 -3.65
N ILE A 155 12.17 16.71 -2.63
CA ILE A 155 11.94 17.45 -1.40
C ILE A 155 12.32 16.61 -0.19
N ASN A 156 12.96 17.22 0.80
CA ASN A 156 13.33 16.60 2.06
C ASN A 156 14.12 15.27 1.87
N ARG A 157 15.12 15.28 1.00
CA ARG A 157 15.90 14.10 0.62
C ARG A 157 16.62 13.41 1.78
N GLU A 158 17.02 14.17 2.78
CA GLU A 158 17.62 13.67 4.02
C GLU A 158 16.62 12.84 4.82
N ILE A 159 15.36 13.28 4.90
CA ILE A 159 14.27 12.50 5.54
C ILE A 159 14.06 11.19 4.80
N ARG A 160 14.03 11.24 3.46
CA ARG A 160 13.91 10.05 2.63
C ARG A 160 15.01 9.04 2.93
N ARG A 161 16.26 9.49 3.02
CA ARG A 161 17.38 8.61 3.33
C ARG A 161 17.25 7.97 4.70
N ASP A 162 16.85 8.74 5.71
CA ASP A 162 16.64 8.22 7.07
C ASP A 162 15.49 7.19 7.08
N HIS A 163 14.42 7.46 6.37
CA HIS A 163 13.26 6.56 6.26
C HIS A 163 13.61 5.25 5.54
N ASP A 164 14.40 5.29 4.47
CA ASP A 164 14.82 4.10 3.73
C ASP A 164 15.70 3.16 4.58
N VAL A 165 16.47 3.70 5.51
CA VAL A 165 17.32 2.94 6.44
C VAL A 165 16.50 2.34 7.58
N LYS A 166 15.49 3.06 8.06
CA LYS A 166 14.67 2.69 9.23
C LYS A 166 13.27 2.27 8.81
N ARG A 167 13.11 1.01 8.44
CA ARG A 167 11.83 0.45 7.92
C ARG A 167 10.62 0.63 8.84
N MET A 168 10.85 0.71 10.16
CA MET A 168 9.77 0.89 11.14
C MET A 168 9.05 2.24 11.04
N TYR A 169 9.67 3.26 10.46
CA TYR A 169 8.98 4.55 10.28
C TYR A 169 7.75 4.42 9.40
N GLY A 170 7.86 3.68 8.29
CA GLY A 170 6.74 3.42 7.41
C GLY A 170 5.63 2.67 8.11
N ALA A 171 5.95 1.56 8.77
CA ALA A 171 4.98 0.75 9.49
C ALA A 171 4.28 1.53 10.62
N PHE A 172 5.04 2.31 11.39
CA PHE A 172 4.47 3.14 12.46
C PHE A 172 3.51 4.20 11.90
N THR A 173 3.87 4.88 10.82
CA THR A 173 3.02 5.88 10.17
C THR A 173 1.75 5.25 9.61
N GLU A 174 1.87 4.09 8.96
CA GLU A 174 0.74 3.36 8.42
C GLU A 174 -0.26 2.97 9.51
N ILE A 175 0.23 2.50 10.67
CA ILE A 175 -0.61 2.16 11.81
C ILE A 175 -1.31 3.40 12.37
N MET A 176 -0.60 4.50 12.56
CA MET A 176 -1.17 5.75 13.07
C MET A 176 -2.28 6.30 12.17
N LEU A 177 -2.20 6.05 10.88
CA LEU A 177 -3.17 6.53 9.88
C LEU A 177 -4.14 5.43 9.42
N SER A 178 -4.12 4.26 10.05
CA SER A 178 -5.03 3.16 9.74
C SER A 178 -6.48 3.51 10.05
N ALA A 179 -7.40 2.94 9.28
CA ALA A 179 -8.81 2.93 9.64
C ALA A 179 -9.07 1.85 10.72
N PRO A 180 -10.00 2.07 11.66
CA PRO A 180 -10.44 1.05 12.61
C PRO A 180 -11.40 0.06 11.94
N ALA A 181 -10.92 -0.60 10.91
CA ALA A 181 -11.68 -1.51 10.07
C ALA A 181 -10.78 -2.62 9.54
N PRO A 182 -11.33 -3.80 9.21
CA PRO A 182 -10.61 -4.86 8.56
C PRO A 182 -9.92 -4.38 7.28
N SER A 183 -8.83 -5.04 6.89
CA SER A 183 -8.16 -4.74 5.64
C SER A 183 -9.07 -5.05 4.47
N PHE A 184 -9.31 -4.07 3.62
CA PHE A 184 -10.04 -4.26 2.38
C PHE A 184 -9.19 -5.09 1.40
N ILE A 185 -9.75 -6.19 0.89
CA ILE A 185 -9.06 -7.11 -0.02
C ILE A 185 -9.63 -7.11 -1.44
N GLY A 186 -10.88 -6.71 -1.64
CA GLY A 186 -11.42 -6.71 -2.99
C GLY A 186 -12.88 -6.30 -3.10
N PHE A 187 -13.31 -6.26 -4.35
CA PHE A 187 -14.70 -6.06 -4.75
C PHE A 187 -15.26 -7.33 -5.36
N ASP A 188 -16.52 -7.61 -5.08
CA ASP A 188 -17.31 -8.64 -5.76
C ASP A 188 -18.74 -8.13 -5.99
N PHE A 189 -19.59 -8.96 -6.59
CA PHE A 189 -21.02 -8.76 -6.62
C PHE A 189 -21.70 -9.75 -5.68
N ASP A 190 -22.74 -9.29 -4.96
CA ASP A 190 -23.65 -10.17 -4.24
C ASP A 190 -24.61 -10.89 -5.21
N ASP A 191 -25.49 -11.72 -4.65
CA ASP A 191 -26.47 -12.48 -5.42
C ASP A 191 -27.51 -11.59 -6.12
N ASP A 192 -27.71 -10.37 -5.63
CA ASP A 192 -28.59 -9.35 -6.22
C ASP A 192 -27.88 -8.50 -7.27
N GLY A 193 -26.59 -8.73 -7.54
CA GLY A 193 -25.76 -7.95 -8.46
C GLY A 193 -25.31 -6.59 -7.92
N ARG A 194 -25.41 -6.38 -6.60
CA ARG A 194 -24.90 -5.18 -5.94
C ARG A 194 -23.42 -5.36 -5.61
N ILE A 195 -22.68 -4.25 -5.54
CA ILE A 195 -21.26 -4.28 -5.17
C ILE A 195 -21.11 -4.74 -3.72
N LYS A 196 -20.36 -5.82 -3.55
CA LYS A 196 -19.93 -6.37 -2.27
C LYS A 196 -18.48 -5.97 -2.01
N TYR A 197 -18.20 -5.53 -0.78
CA TYR A 197 -16.83 -5.23 -0.32
C TYR A 197 -16.32 -6.45 0.43
N GLU A 198 -15.12 -6.87 0.11
CA GLU A 198 -14.46 -8.00 0.75
C GLU A 198 -13.37 -7.52 1.68
N PHE A 199 -13.35 -8.07 2.89
CA PHE A 199 -12.40 -7.71 3.95
C PHE A 199 -11.72 -8.97 4.48
N ASP A 200 -10.46 -8.83 4.92
CA ASP A 200 -9.63 -9.95 5.35
C ASP A 200 -10.19 -10.58 6.63
N TYR A 201 -10.20 -9.88 7.74
CA TYR A 201 -10.72 -10.43 9.00
C TYR A 201 -11.93 -9.64 9.50
N PRO A 202 -13.00 -10.31 9.94
CA PRO A 202 -14.21 -9.64 10.43
C PRO A 202 -13.99 -8.90 11.75
N GLU A 203 -13.02 -9.33 12.56
CA GLU A 203 -12.70 -8.74 13.85
C GLU A 203 -11.19 -8.56 13.98
N ALA A 204 -10.72 -7.34 14.23
CA ALA A 204 -9.34 -7.07 14.58
C ALA A 204 -9.26 -6.61 16.03
N GLU A 205 -8.43 -7.28 16.80
CA GLU A 205 -7.95 -6.78 18.07
C GLU A 205 -7.22 -5.44 17.83
N GLY A 206 -7.40 -4.47 18.72
CA GLY A 206 -6.72 -3.17 18.63
C GLY A 206 -7.52 -2.02 18.00
N TYR A 207 -8.74 -2.25 17.50
CA TYR A 207 -9.56 -1.16 16.93
C TYR A 207 -9.90 -0.05 17.93
N SER A 208 -10.02 -0.35 19.22
CA SER A 208 -10.23 0.67 20.24
C SER A 208 -9.09 1.68 20.29
N MET A 209 -7.85 1.20 20.23
CA MET A 209 -6.66 2.07 20.19
C MET A 209 -6.62 2.91 18.91
N ILE A 210 -6.94 2.32 17.76
CA ILE A 210 -7.00 3.06 16.50
C ILE A 210 -8.09 4.14 16.55
N ASN A 211 -9.26 3.85 17.13
CA ASN A 211 -10.30 4.86 17.33
C ASN A 211 -9.80 6.03 18.17
N GLU A 212 -9.14 5.75 19.30
CA GLU A 212 -8.58 6.81 20.14
C GLU A 212 -7.53 7.66 19.41
N ILE A 213 -6.68 7.03 18.59
CA ILE A 213 -5.72 7.75 17.76
C ILE A 213 -6.44 8.61 16.71
N GLN A 214 -7.44 8.07 16.03
CA GLN A 214 -8.22 8.81 15.04
C GLN A 214 -8.99 9.97 15.66
N ASP A 215 -9.59 9.78 16.85
CA ASP A 215 -10.25 10.85 17.60
C ASP A 215 -9.26 11.98 17.94
N GLY A 216 -8.05 11.63 18.42
CA GLY A 216 -7.00 12.62 18.67
C GLY A 216 -6.55 13.36 17.42
N ILE A 217 -6.45 12.67 16.26
CA ILE A 217 -6.16 13.31 14.98
C ILE A 217 -7.29 14.26 14.57
N HIS A 218 -8.54 13.84 14.70
CA HIS A 218 -9.71 14.69 14.41
C HIS A 218 -9.75 15.94 15.28
N ASP A 219 -9.52 15.80 16.58
CA ASP A 219 -9.47 16.93 17.51
C ASP A 219 -8.37 17.91 17.13
N PHE A 220 -7.17 17.40 16.84
CA PHE A 220 -6.05 18.23 16.38
C PHE A 220 -6.40 18.98 15.08
N VAL A 221 -6.94 18.28 14.08
CA VAL A 221 -7.30 18.89 12.78
C VAL A 221 -8.37 19.96 12.98
N ASN A 222 -9.38 19.71 13.80
CA ASN A 222 -10.45 20.66 14.10
C ASN A 222 -9.90 21.93 14.79
N ASP A 223 -9.09 21.76 15.82
CA ASP A 223 -8.50 22.90 16.55
C ASP A 223 -7.51 23.66 15.66
N TYR A 224 -6.66 22.98 14.93
CA TYR A 224 -5.74 23.59 13.99
C TYR A 224 -6.47 24.40 12.92
N THR A 225 -7.47 23.81 12.29
CA THR A 225 -8.28 24.46 11.26
C THR A 225 -9.01 25.68 11.83
N LYS A 226 -9.66 25.53 12.98
CA LYS A 226 -10.36 26.63 13.66
C LYS A 226 -9.44 27.81 13.98
N HIS A 227 -8.21 27.51 14.39
CA HIS A 227 -7.23 28.53 14.77
C HIS A 227 -6.63 29.25 13.55
N PHE A 228 -6.30 28.51 12.50
CA PHE A 228 -5.57 29.03 11.35
C PHE A 228 -6.41 29.28 10.09
N ALA A 229 -7.71 28.95 10.07
CA ALA A 229 -8.55 29.13 8.88
C ALA A 229 -8.55 30.54 8.30
N LYS A 230 -8.35 31.55 9.15
CA LYS A 230 -8.23 32.96 8.74
C LYS A 230 -6.89 33.30 8.10
N TYR A 231 -5.92 32.39 8.17
CA TYR A 231 -4.55 32.58 7.67
C TYR A 231 -4.16 31.40 6.78
N PRO A 232 -4.65 31.32 5.53
CA PRO A 232 -4.44 30.14 4.67
C PRO A 232 -2.97 29.75 4.49
N CYS A 233 -2.05 30.72 4.55
CA CYS A 233 -0.60 30.44 4.47
C CYS A 233 -0.07 29.66 5.69
N MET A 234 -0.76 29.71 6.83
CA MET A 234 -0.41 28.97 8.04
C MET A 234 -1.03 27.57 8.06
N MET A 235 -1.96 27.28 7.17
CA MET A 235 -2.59 25.95 7.04
C MET A 235 -1.63 24.92 6.41
N ASN A 236 -0.56 25.38 5.78
CA ASN A 236 0.38 24.50 5.11
C ASN A 236 1.46 24.05 6.10
N ILE A 237 1.37 22.81 6.55
CA ILE A 237 2.40 22.17 7.39
C ILE A 237 3.50 21.67 6.46
N CYS A 238 4.75 22.05 6.71
CA CYS A 238 5.84 21.55 5.87
C CYS A 238 6.09 20.05 6.12
N GLY A 239 6.57 19.35 5.08
CA GLY A 239 6.73 17.89 5.13
C GLY A 239 7.70 17.42 6.21
N SER A 240 8.71 18.23 6.57
CA SER A 240 9.64 17.93 7.66
C SER A 240 8.95 17.93 9.02
N ASP A 241 8.03 18.87 9.25
CA ASP A 241 7.29 18.96 10.51
C ASP A 241 6.25 17.83 10.61
N ALA A 242 5.57 17.53 9.51
CA ALA A 242 4.67 16.38 9.45
C ALA A 242 5.42 15.06 9.74
N TYR A 243 6.64 14.92 9.24
CA TYR A 243 7.47 13.73 9.48
C TYR A 243 8.05 13.69 10.90
N ALA A 244 8.15 14.81 11.59
CA ALA A 244 8.69 14.87 12.96
C ALA A 244 7.90 13.97 13.92
N VAL A 245 6.60 13.80 13.69
CA VAL A 245 5.76 12.87 14.47
C VAL A 245 6.24 11.44 14.32
N CYS A 246 6.56 11.01 13.10
CA CYS A 246 7.09 9.67 12.83
C CYS A 246 8.45 9.43 13.51
N ARG A 247 9.25 10.50 13.69
CA ARG A 247 10.55 10.41 14.35
C ARG A 247 10.47 10.26 15.87
N GLN A 248 9.36 10.55 16.48
CA GLN A 248 9.22 10.43 17.93
C GLN A 248 9.38 8.99 18.42
N VAL A 249 8.98 8.00 17.62
CA VAL A 249 9.18 6.59 17.96
C VAL A 249 10.67 6.26 18.20
N ILE A 250 11.58 6.96 17.52
CA ILE A 250 13.03 6.76 17.70
C ILE A 250 13.55 7.51 18.93
N SER A 251 12.99 8.69 19.18
CA SER A 251 13.44 9.54 20.29
C SER A 251 13.02 8.95 21.64
N CYS A 252 11.92 8.20 21.66
CA CYS A 252 11.36 7.60 22.88
C CYS A 252 10.93 6.13 22.64
N PRO A 253 11.83 5.25 22.16
CA PRO A 253 11.45 3.90 21.72
C PRO A 253 10.87 3.04 22.83
N GLU A 254 11.40 3.13 24.06
CA GLU A 254 10.89 2.39 25.22
C GLU A 254 9.45 2.80 25.58
N TYR A 255 9.16 4.08 25.50
CA TYR A 255 7.80 4.58 25.71
C TYR A 255 6.81 4.00 24.71
N PHE A 256 7.16 4.06 23.41
CA PHE A 256 6.29 3.55 22.36
C PHE A 256 6.22 2.02 22.34
N SER A 257 7.32 1.32 22.68
CA SER A 257 7.31 -0.14 22.84
C SER A 257 6.30 -0.57 23.93
N ASN A 258 6.31 0.12 25.07
CA ASN A 258 5.36 -0.16 26.16
C ASN A 258 3.92 0.23 25.79
N LEU A 259 3.72 1.38 25.15
CA LEU A 259 2.41 1.86 24.72
C LEU A 259 1.73 0.89 23.75
N PHE A 260 2.50 0.29 22.85
CA PHE A 260 2.01 -0.63 21.82
C PHE A 260 2.32 -2.10 22.13
N ALA A 261 2.59 -2.45 23.38
CA ALA A 261 3.00 -3.81 23.79
C ALA A 261 2.00 -4.88 23.31
N ASP A 262 0.71 -4.58 23.42
CA ASP A 262 -0.37 -5.50 23.10
C ASP A 262 -1.03 -5.18 21.74
N TYR A 263 -0.53 -4.18 20.99
CA TYR A 263 -1.09 -3.85 19.70
C TYR A 263 -0.71 -4.90 18.65
N PRO A 264 -1.67 -5.67 18.11
CA PRO A 264 -1.37 -6.75 17.19
C PRO A 264 -0.92 -6.19 15.83
N VAL A 265 0.14 -6.75 15.30
CA VAL A 265 0.61 -6.47 13.94
C VAL A 265 0.54 -7.72 13.11
N ASN A 266 -0.34 -7.71 12.12
CA ASN A 266 -0.39 -8.70 11.07
C ASN A 266 0.23 -8.11 9.80
N ARG A 267 1.43 -8.56 9.46
CA ARG A 267 2.02 -8.24 8.16
C ARG A 267 1.53 -9.24 7.14
N ALA A 268 0.61 -8.80 6.31
CA ALA A 268 0.10 -9.56 5.19
C ALA A 268 0.69 -9.07 3.86
N VAL A 269 0.75 -9.97 2.89
CA VAL A 269 1.01 -9.64 1.50
C VAL A 269 -0.05 -10.36 0.68
N GLY A 270 -1.01 -9.59 0.19
CA GLY A 270 -2.24 -10.17 -0.34
C GLY A 270 -2.95 -10.97 0.74
N SER A 271 -3.48 -12.14 0.42
CA SER A 271 -4.16 -13.04 1.35
C SER A 271 -3.22 -13.87 2.25
N ALA A 272 -1.89 -13.71 2.13
CA ALA A 272 -0.92 -14.45 2.92
C ALA A 272 -0.36 -13.62 4.09
N SER A 273 -0.65 -14.03 5.34
CA SER A 273 -0.02 -13.48 6.54
C SER A 273 1.39 -14.03 6.73
N PHE A 274 2.36 -13.19 7.07
CA PHE A 274 3.78 -13.56 7.20
C PHE A 274 4.34 -13.44 8.61
N GLU A 275 3.90 -12.45 9.37
CA GLU A 275 4.38 -12.19 10.70
C GLU A 275 3.21 -11.80 11.58
N THR A 276 3.06 -12.49 12.69
CA THR A 276 2.16 -12.13 13.77
C THR A 276 3.00 -11.71 14.97
N GLY A 277 2.63 -10.62 15.60
CA GLY A 277 3.35 -10.12 16.76
C GLY A 277 2.72 -8.85 17.30
N SER A 278 3.40 -8.18 18.21
CA SER A 278 2.97 -6.84 18.66
C SER A 278 3.87 -5.75 18.09
N LEU A 279 3.28 -4.57 17.88
CA LEU A 279 4.02 -3.38 17.46
C LEU A 279 5.09 -3.00 18.50
N GLY A 280 4.79 -3.16 19.78
CA GLY A 280 5.75 -2.91 20.85
C GLY A 280 7.01 -3.74 20.71
N LYS A 281 6.90 -5.05 20.45
CA LYS A 281 8.07 -5.93 20.20
C LYS A 281 8.84 -5.53 18.95
N LEU A 282 8.16 -5.09 17.90
CA LEU A 282 8.85 -4.62 16.69
C LEU A 282 9.67 -3.36 16.98
N ILE A 283 9.11 -2.40 17.73
CA ILE A 283 9.80 -1.18 18.15
C ILE A 283 11.00 -1.53 19.04
N GLU A 284 10.81 -2.39 20.04
CA GLU A 284 11.87 -2.84 20.93
C GLU A 284 13.03 -3.45 20.15
N ASN A 285 12.75 -4.36 19.24
CA ASN A 285 13.75 -5.06 18.44
C ASN A 285 14.56 -4.14 17.52
N GLU A 286 13.98 -3.05 17.05
CA GLU A 286 14.63 -2.16 16.09
C GLU A 286 15.35 -0.99 16.76
N PHE A 287 14.83 -0.48 17.86
CA PHE A 287 15.29 0.80 18.42
C PHE A 287 15.83 0.73 19.85
N VAL A 288 15.53 -0.32 20.62
CA VAL A 288 15.95 -0.42 22.05
C VAL A 288 17.25 -1.20 22.21
N LYS A 289 17.86 -1.72 21.15
CA LYS A 289 19.13 -2.49 21.19
C LYS A 289 20.33 -1.63 21.51
#